data_e91614b4286314d3daa17c5760eb144c
#
_entry.id   e91614b4286314d3daa17c5760eb144c
#
_cell.length_a   1.000
_cell.length_b   1.000
_cell.length_c   1.000
_cell.angle_alpha   90.00
_cell.angle_beta   90.00
_cell.angle_gamma   90.00
#
_symmetry.space_group_name_H-M   'P 1'
#
loop_
_entity.id
_entity.type
_entity.pdbx_description
1 polymer ?
#
loop_
_entity_poly.entity_id
_entity_poly.type
_entity_poly.pdbx_seq_one_letter_code
_entity_poly.pdbx_strand_id
1 'polypeptide(L)'
;LLTMEFGFCFAKQGGNIMRIVELTDESKNNILENLLKRSPNSYGKFESAVAEILLNIKTNGDEALFEYTKNFDKADINADNIVVTEAEIEEAYSLVDPELIEVIRKAIVNIRSFHEKQKQYSWFDSKPDGTILGQKVTALARVGVYVPGGKAAYPSSVLMNVLPAKVAGVEQIIMCTPPDKEGKVYPTTLVAAKEAGVDVIYKAGGAQAVASMAYGTKSI
;
A
#
# COMPACT_ATOMS: atom_id res chain seq x y z
N LEU A 1 -28.25 -37.75 -16.89
CA LEU A 1 -27.43 -37.87 -15.66
C LEU A 1 -26.02 -38.30 -16.07
N LEU A 2 -25.09 -37.36 -16.23
CA LEU A 2 -23.67 -37.64 -16.39
C LEU A 2 -22.97 -37.17 -15.10
N THR A 3 -22.58 -38.14 -14.29
CA THR A 3 -21.63 -37.92 -13.19
C THR A 3 -20.23 -37.87 -13.79
N MET A 4 -19.62 -36.67 -13.83
CA MET A 4 -18.19 -36.52 -14.07
C MET A 4 -17.46 -36.65 -12.73
N GLU A 5 -16.80 -37.79 -12.51
CA GLU A 5 -15.80 -37.93 -11.46
C GLU A 5 -14.50 -37.25 -11.90
N PHE A 6 -14.19 -36.09 -11.32
CA PHE A 6 -12.87 -35.50 -11.41
C PHE A 6 -11.97 -36.06 -10.31
N GLY A 7 -11.23 -37.11 -10.62
CA GLY A 7 -10.15 -37.60 -9.76
C GLY A 7 -8.93 -36.66 -9.83
N PHE A 8 -8.74 -35.82 -8.83
CA PHE A 8 -7.48 -35.10 -8.64
C PHE A 8 -6.55 -35.92 -7.73
N CYS A 9 -5.49 -36.45 -8.30
CA CYS A 9 -4.40 -37.05 -7.56
C CYS A 9 -3.45 -35.94 -7.04
N PHE A 10 -3.50 -35.64 -5.74
CA PHE A 10 -2.54 -34.75 -5.09
C PHE A 10 -1.45 -35.58 -4.41
N ALA A 11 -0.20 -35.38 -4.86
CA ALA A 11 0.99 -35.92 -4.22
C ALA A 11 1.19 -35.28 -2.82
N LYS A 12 1.40 -36.14 -1.82
CA LYS A 12 1.77 -35.74 -0.45
C LYS A 12 3.16 -35.08 -0.46
N GLN A 13 3.23 -33.77 -0.26
CA GLN A 13 4.39 -33.12 0.34
C GLN A 13 3.89 -32.23 1.49
N GLY A 14 4.56 -32.33 2.65
CA GLY A 14 4.13 -31.73 3.90
C GLY A 14 3.96 -30.20 3.85
N GLY A 15 2.75 -29.78 3.65
CA GLY A 15 2.27 -28.42 3.74
C GLY A 15 0.79 -28.47 4.09
N ASN A 16 0.25 -27.45 4.70
CA ASN A 16 -1.13 -27.36 5.15
C ASN A 16 -2.11 -27.90 4.11
N ILE A 17 -2.69 -29.05 4.40
CA ILE A 17 -3.67 -29.72 3.53
C ILE A 17 -4.90 -28.83 3.48
N MET A 18 -5.26 -28.38 2.27
CA MET A 18 -6.51 -27.66 2.04
C MET A 18 -7.67 -28.59 2.46
N ARG A 19 -8.45 -28.16 3.44
CA ARG A 19 -9.57 -28.95 3.94
C ARG A 19 -10.71 -28.91 2.93
N ILE A 20 -11.00 -30.06 2.31
CA ILE A 20 -12.19 -30.22 1.47
C ILE A 20 -13.31 -30.72 2.40
N VAL A 21 -14.43 -29.98 2.43
CA VAL A 21 -15.58 -30.27 3.27
C VAL A 21 -16.79 -30.45 2.39
N GLU A 22 -17.52 -31.56 2.59
CA GLU A 22 -18.79 -31.78 1.94
C GLU A 22 -19.83 -30.76 2.44
N LEU A 23 -20.58 -30.16 1.53
CA LEU A 23 -21.56 -29.15 1.86
C LEU A 23 -22.84 -29.75 2.40
N THR A 24 -22.86 -30.02 3.70
CA THR A 24 -24.07 -30.44 4.45
C THR A 24 -24.61 -29.24 5.22
N ASP A 25 -25.86 -29.30 5.68
CA ASP A 25 -26.42 -28.23 6.54
C ASP A 25 -25.61 -28.05 7.82
N GLU A 26 -25.07 -29.11 8.40
CA GLU A 26 -24.20 -29.05 9.56
C GLU A 26 -22.86 -28.39 9.27
N SER A 27 -22.19 -28.79 8.18
CA SER A 27 -20.91 -28.20 7.78
C SER A 27 -21.05 -26.74 7.36
N LYS A 28 -22.16 -26.37 6.71
CA LYS A 28 -22.50 -24.99 6.34
C LYS A 28 -22.66 -24.11 7.56
N ASN A 29 -23.41 -24.55 8.56
CA ASN A 29 -23.61 -23.79 9.79
C ASN A 29 -22.29 -23.65 10.57
N ASN A 30 -21.49 -24.70 10.71
CA ASN A 30 -20.17 -24.66 11.33
C ASN A 30 -19.18 -23.75 10.60
N ILE A 31 -19.16 -23.77 9.27
CA ILE A 31 -18.28 -22.90 8.47
C ILE A 31 -18.73 -21.44 8.58
N LEU A 32 -20.04 -21.17 8.48
CA LEU A 32 -20.61 -19.83 8.62
C LEU A 32 -20.37 -19.26 10.01
N GLU A 33 -20.61 -20.03 11.07
CA GLU A 33 -20.33 -19.59 12.44
C GLU A 33 -18.84 -19.26 12.65
N ASN A 34 -17.94 -20.09 12.11
CA ASN A 34 -16.51 -19.86 12.21
C ASN A 34 -16.04 -18.66 11.38
N LEU A 35 -16.67 -18.41 10.23
CA LEU A 35 -16.40 -17.21 9.40
C LEU A 35 -16.98 -15.94 10.06
N LEU A 36 -18.18 -16.01 10.65
CA LEU A 36 -18.80 -14.91 11.36
C LEU A 36 -18.07 -14.55 12.67
N LYS A 37 -17.46 -15.54 13.34
CA LYS A 37 -16.54 -15.33 14.46
C LYS A 37 -15.26 -14.59 14.07
N ARG A 38 -14.89 -14.60 12.79
CA ARG A 38 -13.82 -13.78 12.19
C ARG A 38 -14.33 -12.41 11.75
N SER A 39 -15.48 -11.96 12.28
CA SER A 39 -16.09 -10.68 11.94
C SER A 39 -15.06 -9.54 12.04
N PRO A 40 -14.99 -8.66 11.03
CA PRO A 40 -14.04 -7.54 11.01
C PRO A 40 -14.24 -6.53 12.16
N ASN A 41 -15.32 -6.64 12.93
CA ASN A 41 -15.60 -5.77 14.06
C ASN A 41 -14.85 -6.13 15.37
N SER A 42 -13.90 -7.10 15.33
CA SER A 42 -13.05 -7.46 16.48
C SER A 42 -11.72 -6.67 16.49
N TYR A 43 -11.71 -5.43 16.01
CA TYR A 43 -10.53 -4.56 16.03
C TYR A 43 -10.21 -3.96 17.42
N GLY A 44 -11.07 -4.13 18.41
CA GLY A 44 -10.97 -3.51 19.74
C GLY A 44 -9.63 -3.65 20.46
N LYS A 45 -8.86 -4.71 20.14
CA LYS A 45 -7.51 -4.88 20.68
C LYS A 45 -6.48 -3.92 20.06
N PHE A 46 -6.71 -3.48 18.83
CA PHE A 46 -5.79 -2.60 18.10
C PHE A 46 -6.26 -1.15 18.12
N GLU A 47 -7.55 -0.91 18.34
CA GLU A 47 -8.13 0.43 18.32
C GLU A 47 -7.49 1.37 19.33
N SER A 48 -7.32 0.93 20.59
CA SER A 48 -6.69 1.74 21.63
C SER A 48 -5.23 2.05 21.31
N ALA A 49 -4.48 1.05 20.85
CA ALA A 49 -3.07 1.24 20.50
C ALA A 49 -2.90 2.18 19.29
N VAL A 50 -3.75 2.04 18.27
CA VAL A 50 -3.73 2.94 17.11
C VAL A 50 -4.17 4.34 17.51
N ALA A 51 -5.23 4.48 18.31
CA ALA A 51 -5.69 5.79 18.79
C ALA A 51 -4.62 6.54 19.59
N GLU A 52 -3.85 5.83 20.42
CA GLU A 52 -2.70 6.39 21.14
C GLU A 52 -1.62 6.91 20.18
N ILE A 53 -1.24 6.11 19.18
CA ILE A 53 -0.28 6.51 18.16
C ILE A 53 -0.75 7.75 17.41
N LEU A 54 -2.01 7.76 16.95
CA LEU A 54 -2.61 8.90 16.24
C LEU A 54 -2.56 10.18 17.07
N LEU A 55 -2.95 10.09 18.35
CA LEU A 55 -2.95 11.22 19.25
C LEU A 55 -1.51 11.72 19.51
N ASN A 56 -0.56 10.82 19.72
CA ASN A 56 0.82 11.17 19.97
C ASN A 56 1.47 11.85 18.74
N ILE A 57 1.27 11.33 17.52
CA ILE A 57 1.75 11.99 16.29
C ILE A 57 1.13 13.38 16.13
N LYS A 58 -0.19 13.51 16.36
CA LYS A 58 -0.89 14.79 16.26
C LYS A 58 -0.34 15.83 17.25
N THR A 59 0.11 15.40 18.43
CA THR A 59 0.56 16.28 19.51
C THR A 59 2.05 16.60 19.40
N ASN A 60 2.88 15.59 19.17
CA ASN A 60 4.34 15.66 19.27
C ASN A 60 5.06 15.56 17.91
N GLY A 61 4.31 15.33 16.80
CA GLY A 61 4.85 15.37 15.43
C GLY A 61 6.05 14.43 15.22
N ASP A 62 7.16 15.00 14.75
CA ASP A 62 8.38 14.27 14.41
C ASP A 62 8.99 13.51 15.59
N GLU A 63 8.94 14.05 16.81
CA GLU A 63 9.49 13.38 17.99
C GLU A 63 8.81 12.02 18.20
N ALA A 64 7.48 11.99 18.14
CA ALA A 64 6.72 10.76 18.22
C ALA A 64 6.98 9.81 17.04
N LEU A 65 7.10 10.35 15.80
CA LEU A 65 7.40 9.56 14.61
C LEU A 65 8.73 8.82 14.74
N PHE A 66 9.79 9.52 15.16
CA PHE A 66 11.12 8.93 15.32
C PHE A 66 11.18 7.94 16.47
N GLU A 67 10.50 8.25 17.59
CA GLU A 67 10.39 7.32 18.72
C GLU A 67 9.70 6.00 18.31
N TYR A 68 8.57 6.06 17.61
CA TYR A 68 7.87 4.87 17.14
C TYR A 68 8.70 4.11 16.11
N THR A 69 9.40 4.76 15.19
CA THR A 69 10.28 4.12 14.23
C THR A 69 11.42 3.38 14.93
N LYS A 70 12.02 4.00 15.95
CA LYS A 70 13.04 3.36 16.79
C LYS A 70 12.48 2.16 17.55
N ASN A 71 11.27 2.28 18.09
CA ASN A 71 10.66 1.23 18.91
C ASN A 71 10.14 0.05 18.08
N PHE A 72 9.57 0.28 16.91
CA PHE A 72 8.94 -0.75 16.09
C PHE A 72 9.89 -1.31 15.03
N ASP A 73 10.55 -0.44 14.28
CA ASP A 73 11.43 -0.84 13.17
C ASP A 73 12.88 -1.08 13.64
N LYS A 74 13.23 -0.63 14.86
CA LYS A 74 14.59 -0.71 15.45
C LYS A 74 15.62 0.09 14.66
N ALA A 75 15.18 1.07 13.89
CA ALA A 75 16.00 1.95 13.09
C ALA A 75 16.19 3.30 13.79
N ASP A 76 17.40 3.86 13.71
CA ASP A 76 17.72 5.19 14.24
C ASP A 76 17.49 6.25 13.16
N ILE A 77 16.22 6.63 13.01
CA ILE A 77 15.76 7.62 12.04
C ILE A 77 15.54 8.97 12.75
N ASN A 78 15.93 10.03 12.07
CA ASN A 78 15.79 11.42 12.51
C ASN A 78 15.54 12.35 11.33
N ALA A 79 15.46 13.66 11.57
CA ALA A 79 15.15 14.65 10.53
C ALA A 79 16.18 14.68 9.38
N ASP A 80 17.43 14.31 9.62
CA ASP A 80 18.51 14.37 8.62
C ASP A 80 18.52 13.14 7.68
N ASN A 81 17.98 12.00 8.13
CA ASN A 81 18.07 10.75 7.39
C ASN A 81 16.70 10.09 7.07
N ILE A 82 15.58 10.71 7.43
CA ILE A 82 14.23 10.17 7.16
C ILE A 82 13.92 10.10 5.66
N VAL A 83 14.44 11.03 4.86
CA VAL A 83 14.23 11.04 3.41
C VAL A 83 15.23 10.10 2.74
N VAL A 84 14.73 9.28 1.83
CA VAL A 84 15.58 8.46 0.96
C VAL A 84 16.31 9.37 -0.02
N THR A 85 17.64 9.24 -0.08
CA THR A 85 18.51 10.03 -0.96
C THR A 85 18.61 9.44 -2.36
N GLU A 86 18.99 10.25 -3.36
CA GLU A 86 19.28 9.75 -4.70
C GLU A 86 20.41 8.71 -4.70
N ALA A 87 21.41 8.84 -3.84
CA ALA A 87 22.47 7.87 -3.70
C ALA A 87 21.97 6.48 -3.26
N GLU A 88 20.99 6.45 -2.34
CA GLU A 88 20.34 5.18 -1.94
C GLU A 88 19.52 4.57 -3.08
N ILE A 89 18.92 5.41 -3.92
CA ILE A 89 18.20 4.94 -5.11
C ILE A 89 19.19 4.37 -6.14
N GLU A 90 20.31 5.04 -6.40
CA GLU A 90 21.37 4.55 -7.29
C GLU A 90 21.98 3.24 -6.78
N GLU A 91 22.25 3.14 -5.46
CA GLU A 91 22.67 1.88 -4.83
C GLU A 91 21.64 0.78 -5.08
N ALA A 92 20.35 1.08 -4.93
CA ALA A 92 19.27 0.12 -5.14
C ALA A 92 19.23 -0.42 -6.59
N TYR A 93 19.45 0.43 -7.60
CA TYR A 93 19.55 -0.02 -8.99
C TYR A 93 20.72 -0.96 -9.22
N SER A 94 21.84 -0.78 -8.51
CA SER A 94 23.00 -1.67 -8.61
C SER A 94 22.78 -3.04 -7.97
N LEU A 95 21.84 -3.14 -7.02
CA LEU A 95 21.54 -4.35 -6.26
C LEU A 95 20.38 -5.17 -6.84
N VAL A 96 19.53 -4.56 -7.67
CA VAL A 96 18.37 -5.23 -8.26
C VAL A 96 18.74 -5.83 -9.60
N ASP A 97 18.30 -7.07 -9.84
CA ASP A 97 18.50 -7.76 -11.12
C ASP A 97 17.91 -6.91 -12.27
N PRO A 98 18.70 -6.60 -13.32
CA PRO A 98 18.23 -5.86 -14.49
C PRO A 98 17.00 -6.49 -15.16
N GLU A 99 16.89 -7.81 -15.16
CA GLU A 99 15.72 -8.51 -15.69
C GLU A 99 14.45 -8.18 -14.89
N LEU A 100 14.58 -8.10 -13.56
CA LEU A 100 13.45 -7.70 -12.68
C LEU A 100 13.05 -6.24 -12.92
N ILE A 101 14.00 -5.35 -13.19
CA ILE A 101 13.69 -3.94 -13.54
C ILE A 101 12.86 -3.88 -14.83
N GLU A 102 13.21 -4.66 -15.85
CA GLU A 102 12.41 -4.74 -17.07
C GLU A 102 11.01 -5.33 -16.84
N VAL A 103 10.87 -6.29 -15.93
CA VAL A 103 9.55 -6.81 -15.54
C VAL A 103 8.71 -5.73 -14.85
N ILE A 104 9.33 -4.93 -13.95
CA ILE A 104 8.66 -3.80 -13.29
C ILE A 104 8.19 -2.78 -14.35
N ARG A 105 9.02 -2.41 -15.32
CA ARG A 105 8.68 -1.50 -16.42
C ARG A 105 7.51 -2.00 -17.26
N LYS A 106 7.49 -3.29 -17.61
CA LYS A 106 6.36 -3.91 -18.32
C LYS A 106 5.08 -3.88 -17.48
N ALA A 107 5.17 -4.14 -16.18
CA ALA A 107 4.03 -4.05 -15.27
C ALA A 107 3.48 -2.62 -15.20
N ILE A 108 4.35 -1.60 -15.13
CA ILE A 108 3.97 -0.18 -15.17
C ILE A 108 3.14 0.14 -16.42
N VAL A 109 3.58 -0.29 -17.59
CA VAL A 109 2.85 -0.06 -18.85
C VAL A 109 1.45 -0.66 -18.79
N ASN A 110 1.34 -1.91 -18.33
CA ASN A 110 0.06 -2.63 -18.25
C ASN A 110 -0.91 -1.96 -17.25
N ILE A 111 -0.42 -1.64 -16.04
CA ILE A 111 -1.22 -1.02 -14.98
C ILE A 111 -1.68 0.37 -15.42
N ARG A 112 -0.78 1.18 -15.98
CA ARG A 112 -1.11 2.51 -16.52
C ARG A 112 -2.19 2.42 -17.59
N SER A 113 -2.01 1.54 -18.59
CA SER A 113 -2.99 1.35 -19.67
C SER A 113 -4.38 0.94 -19.17
N PHE A 114 -4.44 0.16 -18.08
CA PHE A 114 -5.71 -0.19 -17.45
C PHE A 114 -6.36 1.02 -16.78
N HIS A 115 -5.61 1.77 -15.96
CA HIS A 115 -6.15 2.90 -15.20
C HIS A 115 -6.49 4.11 -16.07
N GLU A 116 -5.81 4.31 -17.21
CA GLU A 116 -6.19 5.34 -18.18
C GLU A 116 -7.63 5.19 -18.67
N LYS A 117 -8.14 3.96 -18.77
CA LYS A 117 -9.54 3.70 -19.14
C LYS A 117 -10.55 3.99 -18.03
N GLN A 118 -10.07 4.14 -16.79
CA GLN A 118 -10.92 4.47 -15.63
C GLN A 118 -10.98 5.97 -15.36
N LYS A 119 -10.22 6.78 -16.08
CA LYS A 119 -10.15 8.22 -15.89
C LYS A 119 -11.52 8.85 -16.15
N GLN A 120 -12.00 9.60 -15.16
CA GLN A 120 -13.23 10.36 -15.28
C GLN A 120 -12.93 11.78 -15.73
N TYR A 121 -13.87 12.37 -16.49
CA TYR A 121 -13.76 13.73 -16.99
C TYR A 121 -14.90 14.59 -16.46
N SER A 122 -14.65 15.88 -16.28
CA SER A 122 -15.67 16.84 -15.95
C SER A 122 -16.66 16.97 -17.13
N TRP A 123 -17.93 17.15 -16.82
CA TRP A 123 -18.98 17.40 -17.82
C TRP A 123 -19.96 18.43 -17.29
N PHE A 124 -20.53 19.20 -18.18
CA PHE A 124 -21.51 20.23 -17.90
C PHE A 124 -22.61 20.17 -18.94
N ASP A 125 -23.85 20.29 -18.49
CA ASP A 125 -25.06 20.36 -19.33
C ASP A 125 -25.73 21.70 -19.08
N SER A 126 -26.13 22.37 -20.18
CA SER A 126 -26.78 23.69 -20.16
C SER A 126 -28.23 23.56 -20.65
N LYS A 127 -29.17 23.99 -19.83
CA LYS A 127 -30.61 23.98 -20.18
C LYS A 127 -31.04 25.29 -20.84
N PRO A 128 -32.17 25.29 -21.60
CA PRO A 128 -32.68 26.49 -22.25
C PRO A 128 -33.07 27.64 -21.31
N ASP A 129 -33.36 27.33 -20.04
CA ASP A 129 -33.67 28.30 -18.99
C ASP A 129 -32.41 28.96 -18.36
N GLY A 130 -31.23 28.66 -18.88
CA GLY A 130 -29.96 29.16 -18.36
C GLY A 130 -29.37 28.34 -17.19
N THR A 131 -30.05 27.29 -16.74
CA THR A 131 -29.53 26.41 -15.71
C THR A 131 -28.35 25.61 -16.25
N ILE A 132 -27.23 25.57 -15.49
CA ILE A 132 -26.06 24.75 -15.79
C ILE A 132 -25.91 23.72 -14.67
N LEU A 133 -25.89 22.44 -15.04
CA LEU A 133 -25.64 21.30 -14.16
C LEU A 133 -24.42 20.53 -14.66
N GLY A 134 -23.62 20.03 -13.75
CA GLY A 134 -22.45 19.27 -14.17
C GLY A 134 -21.70 18.63 -13.00
N GLN A 135 -20.68 17.89 -13.35
CA GLN A 135 -19.74 17.30 -12.40
C GLN A 135 -18.33 17.78 -12.75
N LYS A 136 -17.71 18.46 -11.80
CA LYS A 136 -16.30 18.83 -11.91
C LYS A 136 -15.45 17.74 -11.26
N VAL A 137 -14.57 17.12 -12.04
CA VAL A 137 -13.59 16.13 -11.59
C VAL A 137 -12.22 16.81 -11.58
N THR A 138 -11.56 16.82 -10.41
CA THR A 138 -10.22 17.39 -10.24
C THR A 138 -9.34 16.41 -9.50
N ALA A 139 -8.08 16.31 -9.89
CA ALA A 139 -7.08 15.54 -9.16
C ALA A 139 -6.84 16.17 -7.77
N LEU A 140 -6.43 15.34 -6.82
CA LEU A 140 -5.86 15.82 -5.56
C LEU A 140 -4.49 16.45 -5.84
N ALA A 141 -4.16 17.55 -5.16
CA ALA A 141 -2.86 18.20 -5.33
C ALA A 141 -1.73 17.30 -4.80
N ARG A 142 -1.95 16.64 -3.65
CA ARG A 142 -0.95 15.79 -3.01
C ARG A 142 -1.61 14.53 -2.45
N VAL A 143 -0.91 13.39 -2.57
CA VAL A 143 -1.30 12.13 -1.92
C VAL A 143 -0.10 11.48 -1.24
N GLY A 144 -0.39 10.80 -0.12
CA GLY A 144 0.55 9.92 0.54
C GLY A 144 0.19 8.47 0.28
N VAL A 145 1.17 7.67 -0.13
CA VAL A 145 1.02 6.22 -0.27
C VAL A 145 1.82 5.50 0.80
N TYR A 146 1.23 4.48 1.40
CA TYR A 146 1.91 3.62 2.35
C TYR A 146 2.22 2.27 1.71
N VAL A 147 3.49 1.88 1.74
CA VAL A 147 3.95 0.58 1.24
C VAL A 147 4.53 -0.22 2.41
N PRO A 148 3.94 -1.37 2.74
CA PRO A 148 4.46 -2.19 3.81
C PRO A 148 5.86 -2.72 3.46
N GLY A 149 6.67 -2.91 4.50
CA GLY A 149 8.00 -3.49 4.42
C GLY A 149 8.18 -4.58 5.48
N GLY A 150 9.41 -4.91 5.82
CA GLY A 150 9.77 -5.85 6.86
C GLY A 150 10.12 -7.23 6.32
N LYS A 151 9.20 -8.21 6.31
CA LYS A 151 9.51 -9.60 5.94
C LYS A 151 9.66 -9.84 4.43
N ALA A 152 9.14 -8.96 3.59
CA ALA A 152 9.21 -9.07 2.14
C ALA A 152 9.12 -7.68 1.48
N ALA A 153 9.70 -7.55 0.28
CA ALA A 153 9.50 -6.38 -0.57
C ALA A 153 8.16 -6.50 -1.31
N TYR A 154 7.47 -5.38 -1.45
CA TYR A 154 6.18 -5.31 -2.15
C TYR A 154 6.21 -4.30 -3.30
N PRO A 155 7.02 -4.51 -4.35
CA PRO A 155 7.09 -3.60 -5.49
C PRO A 155 5.74 -3.45 -6.20
N SER A 156 4.92 -4.50 -6.21
CA SER A 156 3.56 -4.45 -6.75
C SER A 156 2.67 -3.47 -6.00
N SER A 157 2.79 -3.36 -4.66
CA SER A 157 2.03 -2.39 -3.87
C SER A 157 2.42 -0.95 -4.21
N VAL A 158 3.70 -0.69 -4.51
CA VAL A 158 4.14 0.61 -5.03
C VAL A 158 3.39 0.93 -6.32
N LEU A 159 3.47 0.04 -7.32
CA LEU A 159 2.87 0.26 -8.64
C LEU A 159 1.35 0.46 -8.56
N MET A 160 0.67 -0.39 -7.77
CA MET A 160 -0.80 -0.37 -7.66
C MET A 160 -1.34 0.87 -6.91
N ASN A 161 -0.53 1.54 -6.11
CA ASN A 161 -0.91 2.78 -5.43
C ASN A 161 -0.49 4.03 -6.22
N VAL A 162 0.74 4.04 -6.74
CA VAL A 162 1.33 5.22 -7.38
C VAL A 162 0.76 5.46 -8.78
N LEU A 163 0.64 4.42 -9.60
CA LEU A 163 0.22 4.59 -11.00
C LEU A 163 -1.21 5.12 -11.15
N PRO A 164 -2.21 4.64 -10.38
CA PRO A 164 -3.54 5.26 -10.40
C PRO A 164 -3.52 6.74 -10.03
N ALA A 165 -2.70 7.13 -9.03
CA ALA A 165 -2.55 8.52 -8.63
C ALA A 165 -1.92 9.38 -9.75
N LYS A 166 -0.87 8.88 -10.41
CA LYS A 166 -0.27 9.56 -11.58
C LYS A 166 -1.25 9.67 -12.75
N VAL A 167 -2.03 8.63 -13.05
CA VAL A 167 -3.07 8.66 -14.10
C VAL A 167 -4.18 9.64 -13.75
N ALA A 168 -4.57 9.74 -12.48
CA ALA A 168 -5.54 10.72 -12.00
C ALA A 168 -5.03 12.17 -12.13
N GLY A 169 -3.73 12.39 -12.32
CA GLY A 169 -3.13 13.72 -12.45
C GLY A 169 -2.71 14.34 -11.12
N VAL A 170 -2.42 13.53 -10.09
CA VAL A 170 -1.89 14.02 -8.82
C VAL A 170 -0.51 14.64 -9.06
N GLU A 171 -0.30 15.86 -8.58
CA GLU A 171 0.93 16.61 -8.80
C GLU A 171 2.10 16.10 -7.94
N GLN A 172 1.83 15.79 -6.67
CA GLN A 172 2.85 15.30 -5.76
C GLN A 172 2.43 14.00 -5.08
N ILE A 173 3.25 12.97 -5.21
CA ILE A 173 3.07 11.67 -4.57
C ILE A 173 4.23 11.40 -3.63
N ILE A 174 3.95 11.36 -2.33
CA ILE A 174 4.91 10.96 -1.31
C ILE A 174 4.67 9.51 -0.91
N MET A 175 5.71 8.79 -0.55
CA MET A 175 5.63 7.39 -0.12
C MET A 175 6.29 7.20 1.24
N CYS A 176 5.59 6.53 2.15
CA CYS A 176 6.16 6.03 3.40
C CYS A 176 6.31 4.51 3.32
N THR A 177 7.48 4.02 3.76
CA THR A 177 7.78 2.59 3.87
C THR A 177 8.74 2.38 5.04
N PRO A 178 8.57 1.31 5.84
CA PRO A 178 9.44 1.09 6.99
C PRO A 178 10.87 0.79 6.54
N PRO A 179 11.88 1.34 7.23
CA PRO A 179 13.27 0.94 7.05
C PRO A 179 13.54 -0.40 7.73
N ASP A 180 14.68 -1.01 7.40
CA ASP A 180 15.29 -2.07 8.19
C ASP A 180 16.04 -1.50 9.40
N LYS A 181 16.70 -2.36 10.17
CA LYS A 181 17.46 -1.98 11.38
C LYS A 181 18.66 -1.07 11.08
N GLU A 182 19.18 -1.15 9.88
CA GLU A 182 20.29 -0.36 9.37
C GLU A 182 19.78 1.00 8.78
N GLY A 183 18.49 1.26 8.84
CA GLY A 183 17.88 2.47 8.30
C GLY A 183 17.75 2.46 6.77
N LYS A 184 17.84 1.29 6.13
CA LYS A 184 17.73 1.13 4.67
C LYS A 184 16.34 0.63 4.26
N VAL A 185 15.93 1.00 3.06
CA VAL A 185 14.71 0.50 2.43
C VAL A 185 15.08 -0.60 1.42
N TYR A 186 14.20 -1.59 1.26
CA TYR A 186 14.40 -2.67 0.30
C TYR A 186 14.69 -2.15 -1.11
N PRO A 187 15.78 -2.58 -1.76
CA PRO A 187 16.19 -2.07 -3.07
C PRO A 187 15.09 -2.16 -4.14
N THR A 188 14.39 -3.31 -4.22
CA THR A 188 13.29 -3.48 -5.19
C THR A 188 12.11 -2.53 -4.96
N THR A 189 11.86 -2.11 -3.72
CA THR A 189 10.84 -1.11 -3.39
C THR A 189 11.27 0.28 -3.87
N LEU A 190 12.55 0.65 -3.68
CA LEU A 190 13.11 1.92 -4.16
C LEU A 190 13.08 2.02 -5.68
N VAL A 191 13.54 0.97 -6.37
CA VAL A 191 13.50 0.90 -7.84
C VAL A 191 12.07 1.03 -8.35
N ALA A 192 11.12 0.27 -7.78
CA ALA A 192 9.72 0.37 -8.19
C ALA A 192 9.13 1.77 -7.94
N ALA A 193 9.49 2.43 -6.83
CA ALA A 193 9.04 3.78 -6.52
C ALA A 193 9.60 4.81 -7.51
N LYS A 194 10.88 4.72 -7.84
CA LYS A 194 11.52 5.60 -8.83
C LYS A 194 10.91 5.41 -10.22
N GLU A 195 10.78 4.17 -10.69
CA GLU A 195 10.19 3.83 -11.99
C GLU A 195 8.70 4.24 -12.08
N ALA A 196 7.94 4.16 -10.98
CA ALA A 196 6.54 4.59 -10.93
C ALA A 196 6.38 6.11 -10.86
N GLY A 197 7.42 6.85 -10.47
CA GLY A 197 7.45 8.29 -10.38
C GLY A 197 6.99 8.84 -9.02
N VAL A 198 7.38 8.21 -7.91
CA VAL A 198 7.23 8.79 -6.57
C VAL A 198 8.14 10.00 -6.43
N ASP A 199 7.62 11.09 -5.86
CA ASP A 199 8.38 12.34 -5.74
C ASP A 199 9.29 12.37 -4.51
N VAL A 200 8.81 11.84 -3.37
CA VAL A 200 9.60 11.76 -2.12
C VAL A 200 9.30 10.45 -1.40
N ILE A 201 10.35 9.80 -0.88
CA ILE A 201 10.23 8.56 -0.12
C ILE A 201 10.72 8.81 1.31
N TYR A 202 9.89 8.46 2.29
CA TYR A 202 10.19 8.59 3.72
C TYR A 202 10.36 7.22 4.37
N LYS A 203 11.38 7.09 5.22
CA LYS A 203 11.72 5.90 5.98
C LYS A 203 10.90 5.83 7.26
N ALA A 204 9.61 5.55 7.12
CA ALA A 204 8.67 5.44 8.22
C ALA A 204 7.63 4.35 7.94
N GLY A 205 7.34 3.52 8.93
CA GLY A 205 6.39 2.42 8.85
C GLY A 205 5.17 2.60 9.74
N GLY A 206 4.26 1.62 9.71
CA GLY A 206 3.16 1.50 10.65
C GLY A 206 2.10 2.60 10.65
N ALA A 207 1.29 2.62 11.68
CA ALA A 207 0.22 3.61 11.87
C ALA A 207 0.77 5.03 12.03
N GLN A 208 1.96 5.18 12.61
CA GLN A 208 2.62 6.48 12.79
C GLN A 208 2.97 7.14 11.46
N ALA A 209 3.40 6.38 10.45
CA ALA A 209 3.67 6.91 9.12
C ALA A 209 2.38 7.43 8.43
N VAL A 210 1.30 6.66 8.53
CA VAL A 210 -0.01 7.08 7.99
C VAL A 210 -0.53 8.31 8.71
N ALA A 211 -0.39 8.36 10.05
CA ALA A 211 -0.76 9.52 10.85
C ALA A 211 0.03 10.76 10.46
N SER A 212 1.35 10.63 10.25
CA SER A 212 2.21 11.74 9.84
C SER A 212 1.81 12.31 8.48
N MET A 213 1.52 11.45 7.50
CA MET A 213 1.01 11.90 6.19
C MET A 213 -0.37 12.57 6.30
N ALA A 214 -1.23 12.13 7.24
CA ALA A 214 -2.59 12.64 7.37
C ALA A 214 -2.68 13.96 8.14
N TYR A 215 -1.92 14.10 9.22
CA TYR A 215 -1.94 15.30 10.07
C TYR A 215 -0.90 16.35 9.65
N GLY A 216 0.15 15.90 8.98
CA GLY A 216 1.33 16.69 8.73
C GLY A 216 2.26 16.74 9.95
N THR A 217 3.56 16.60 9.71
CA THR A 217 4.60 16.84 10.70
C THR A 217 5.60 17.83 10.12
N LYS A 218 6.69 18.11 10.82
CA LYS A 218 7.72 19.00 10.28
C LYS A 218 8.49 18.35 9.12
N SER A 219 8.67 17.03 9.16
CA SER A 219 9.41 16.27 8.13
C SER A 219 8.53 15.75 7.00
N ILE A 220 7.24 15.43 7.28
CA ILE A 220 6.29 14.81 6.32
C ILE A 220 5.07 15.69 6.15
#